data_4291ab77b707654139300fe2ba0dc06f
#
_entry.id   4291ab77b707654139300fe2ba0dc06f
#
_cell.length_a   1.000
_cell.length_b   1.000
_cell.length_c   1.000
_cell.angle_alpha   90.00
_cell.angle_beta   90.00
_cell.angle_gamma   90.00
#
_symmetry.space_group_name_H-M   'P 1'
#
loop_
_entity.id
_entity.type
_entity.pdbx_description
1 polymer ?
#
loop_
_entity_poly.entity_id
_entity_poly.type
_entity_poly.pdbx_seq_one_letter_code
_entity_poly.pdbx_strand_id
1 'polypeptide(L)'
;ILKELVSMWDAVNADPKLDIFIQYLKDTLLDKTINHEGKLVIFSESKETTKYLYDALKNHGFDKIMTVQSDNRDTQMPFLKENFDANYKGDKKNDYNIVISTEVLAEGVNLHRANVIVNYDTPWNSTRLMQRIGRVNRIGSTAKEVYIFNFFPTSKVNDDIELEKKAKMKLFAFHAALGEDSQIYSTDENPESFGLFDKDVDEERDEKLRYLMWLRQLK
;
A
#
# COMPACT_ATOMS: atom_id res chain seq x y z
N ILE A 1 34.23 1.33 6.15
CA ILE A 1 33.10 0.66 5.47
C ILE A 1 31.79 1.43 5.68
N LEU A 2 31.25 1.57 6.94
CA LEU A 2 29.97 2.26 7.14
C LEU A 2 30.02 3.73 6.72
N LYS A 3 31.08 4.47 7.06
CA LYS A 3 31.24 5.87 6.65
C LYS A 3 31.38 6.01 5.13
N GLU A 4 32.05 5.10 4.48
CA GLU A 4 32.18 5.07 3.02
C GLU A 4 30.82 4.79 2.37
N LEU A 5 30.04 3.82 2.90
CA LEU A 5 28.69 3.54 2.40
C LEU A 5 27.78 4.76 2.55
N VAL A 6 27.83 5.46 3.68
CA VAL A 6 27.06 6.69 3.87
C VAL A 6 27.48 7.75 2.86
N SER A 7 28.80 7.97 2.68
CA SER A 7 29.30 8.94 1.70
C SER A 7 28.91 8.58 0.26
N MET A 8 28.91 7.28 -0.09
CA MET A 8 28.42 6.81 -1.38
C MET A 8 26.94 7.04 -1.56
N TRP A 9 26.14 6.81 -0.47
CA TRP A 9 24.71 7.06 -0.47
C TRP A 9 24.37 8.55 -0.61
N ASP A 10 25.10 9.41 0.09
CA ASP A 10 24.93 10.87 0.00
C ASP A 10 25.25 11.43 -1.40
N ALA A 11 26.02 10.70 -2.19
CA ALA A 11 26.31 11.03 -3.60
C ALA A 11 25.21 10.58 -4.58
N VAL A 12 24.25 9.78 -4.14
CA VAL A 12 23.12 9.32 -4.97
C VAL A 12 22.07 10.42 -5.03
N ASN A 13 21.96 11.08 -6.18
CA ASN A 13 21.02 12.19 -6.40
C ASN A 13 19.73 11.77 -7.11
N ALA A 14 19.52 10.47 -7.36
CA ALA A 14 18.35 9.96 -8.08
C ALA A 14 17.59 8.94 -7.21
N ASP A 15 16.27 9.07 -7.14
CA ASP A 15 15.37 8.07 -6.59
C ASP A 15 14.40 7.60 -7.70
N PRO A 16 14.75 6.54 -8.44
CA PRO A 16 13.92 6.05 -9.53
C PRO A 16 12.51 5.64 -9.08
N LYS A 17 12.35 5.17 -7.85
CA LYS A 17 11.04 4.83 -7.29
C LYS A 17 10.18 6.08 -7.11
N LEU A 18 10.76 7.13 -6.56
CA LEU A 18 10.09 8.40 -6.39
C LEU A 18 9.76 9.04 -7.74
N ASP A 19 10.70 9.04 -8.68
CA ASP A 19 10.52 9.63 -10.02
C ASP A 19 9.35 8.97 -10.76
N ILE A 20 9.31 7.64 -10.77
CA ILE A 20 8.20 6.87 -11.34
C ILE A 20 6.90 7.20 -10.60
N PHE A 21 6.92 7.24 -9.28
CA PHE A 21 5.74 7.55 -8.48
C PHE A 21 5.18 8.95 -8.79
N ILE A 22 6.03 9.98 -8.88
CA ILE A 22 5.64 11.34 -9.23
C ILE A 22 5.03 11.40 -10.63
N GLN A 23 5.61 10.68 -11.59
CA GLN A 23 5.07 10.58 -12.94
C GLN A 23 3.67 9.96 -12.90
N TYR A 24 3.50 8.79 -12.28
CA TYR A 24 2.19 8.14 -12.14
C TYR A 24 1.16 9.03 -11.42
N LEU A 25 1.60 9.77 -10.41
CA LEU A 25 0.73 10.67 -9.65
C LEU A 25 0.14 11.77 -10.56
N LYS A 26 0.95 12.33 -11.46
CA LYS A 26 0.52 13.36 -12.42
C LYS A 26 -0.32 12.81 -13.55
N ASP A 27 0.09 11.68 -14.11
CA ASP A 27 -0.46 11.19 -15.37
C ASP A 27 -1.65 10.24 -15.18
N THR A 28 -1.76 9.60 -13.99
CA THR A 28 -2.73 8.52 -13.79
C THR A 28 -3.52 8.67 -12.49
N LEU A 29 -2.85 8.79 -11.34
CA LEU A 29 -3.50 8.65 -10.03
C LEU A 29 -4.46 9.79 -9.70
N LEU A 30 -4.22 10.97 -10.25
CA LEU A 30 -5.06 12.16 -10.12
C LEU A 30 -5.91 12.44 -11.36
N ASP A 31 -5.85 11.57 -12.39
CA ASP A 31 -6.71 11.69 -13.56
C ASP A 31 -8.18 11.53 -13.15
N LYS A 32 -9.00 12.47 -13.56
CA LYS A 32 -10.43 12.51 -13.21
C LYS A 32 -11.26 11.39 -13.84
N THR A 33 -10.73 10.68 -14.83
CA THR A 33 -11.40 9.52 -15.43
C THR A 33 -11.46 8.36 -14.47
N ILE A 34 -10.42 8.18 -13.64
CA ILE A 34 -10.34 7.13 -12.62
C ILE A 34 -10.55 7.67 -11.20
N ASN A 35 -10.15 8.90 -10.93
CA ASN A 35 -10.19 9.53 -9.61
C ASN A 35 -11.09 10.78 -9.63
N HIS A 36 -12.41 10.56 -9.65
CA HIS A 36 -13.39 11.62 -9.82
C HIS A 36 -13.32 12.76 -8.79
N GLU A 37 -13.07 12.42 -7.51
CA GLU A 37 -12.93 13.42 -6.45
C GLU A 37 -11.50 13.97 -6.33
N GLY A 38 -10.55 13.40 -7.07
CA GLY A 38 -9.14 13.77 -7.01
C GLY A 38 -8.50 13.47 -5.66
N LYS A 39 -9.00 12.45 -4.95
CA LYS A 39 -8.54 12.06 -3.61
C LYS A 39 -7.86 10.72 -3.63
N LEU A 40 -6.71 10.62 -2.97
CA LEU A 40 -5.97 9.37 -2.84
C LEU A 40 -5.33 9.20 -1.47
N VAL A 41 -5.05 7.94 -1.14
CA VAL A 41 -4.41 7.53 0.10
C VAL A 41 -3.11 6.83 -0.22
N ILE A 42 -2.02 7.29 0.38
CA ILE A 42 -0.69 6.69 0.25
C ILE A 42 -0.33 6.03 1.58
N PHE A 43 -0.03 4.75 1.54
CA PHE A 43 0.46 4.01 2.68
C PHE A 43 1.95 3.72 2.57
N SER A 44 2.68 3.91 3.66
CA SER A 44 4.08 3.55 3.83
C SER A 44 4.29 2.79 5.13
N GLU A 45 5.36 2.00 5.22
CA GLU A 45 5.69 1.23 6.44
C GLU A 45 6.37 2.10 7.52
N SER A 46 7.02 3.22 7.15
CA SER A 46 7.79 4.03 8.08
C SER A 46 7.37 5.50 8.13
N LYS A 47 7.60 6.13 9.29
CA LYS A 47 7.38 7.58 9.46
C LYS A 47 8.36 8.41 8.64
N GLU A 48 9.58 7.93 8.51
CA GLU A 48 10.64 8.55 7.74
C GLU A 48 10.26 8.62 6.26
N THR A 49 9.78 7.51 5.68
CA THR A 49 9.28 7.48 4.31
C THR A 49 8.05 8.37 4.13
N THR A 50 7.15 8.40 5.11
CA THR A 50 5.97 9.30 5.08
C THR A 50 6.40 10.77 5.01
N LYS A 51 7.39 11.18 5.82
CA LYS A 51 7.94 12.53 5.80
C LYS A 51 8.66 12.83 4.48
N TYR A 52 9.49 11.90 4.03
CA TYR A 52 10.20 12.00 2.75
C TYR A 52 9.23 12.24 1.58
N LEU A 53 8.18 11.44 1.50
CA LEU A 53 7.15 11.59 0.47
C LEU A 53 6.43 12.93 0.57
N TYR A 54 6.09 13.39 1.78
CA TYR A 54 5.46 14.68 1.98
C TYR A 54 6.34 15.81 1.45
N ASP A 55 7.61 15.83 1.84
CA ASP A 55 8.56 16.87 1.40
C ASP A 55 8.79 16.82 -0.11
N ALA A 56 8.94 15.62 -0.66
CA ALA A 56 9.11 15.40 -2.09
C ALA A 56 7.89 15.89 -2.91
N LEU A 57 6.67 15.51 -2.49
CA LEU A 57 5.46 15.94 -3.16
C LEU A 57 5.27 17.46 -3.10
N LYS A 58 5.58 18.08 -1.95
CA LYS A 58 5.57 19.54 -1.83
C LYS A 58 6.52 20.21 -2.81
N ASN A 59 7.75 19.70 -2.94
CA ASN A 59 8.75 20.20 -3.88
C ASN A 59 8.30 20.04 -5.36
N HIS A 60 7.41 19.08 -5.65
CA HIS A 60 6.85 18.87 -6.99
C HIS A 60 5.52 19.61 -7.23
N GLY A 61 5.12 20.52 -6.33
CA GLY A 61 3.98 21.42 -6.50
C GLY A 61 2.64 20.83 -6.05
N PHE A 62 2.64 19.77 -5.27
CA PHE A 62 1.41 19.26 -4.66
C PHE A 62 1.18 19.94 -3.30
N ASP A 63 0.13 20.78 -3.19
CA ASP A 63 -0.09 21.57 -1.98
C ASP A 63 -1.11 20.98 -1.00
N LYS A 64 -2.11 20.25 -1.53
CA LYS A 64 -3.22 19.71 -0.74
C LYS A 64 -2.90 18.34 -0.14
N ILE A 65 -1.82 18.27 0.64
CA ILE A 65 -1.32 17.03 1.26
C ILE A 65 -1.47 17.12 2.77
N MET A 66 -1.91 16.04 3.39
CA MET A 66 -1.83 15.85 4.85
C MET A 66 -1.07 14.57 5.19
N THR A 67 -0.42 14.56 6.35
CA THR A 67 0.20 13.37 6.91
C THR A 67 -0.52 12.96 8.19
N VAL A 68 -0.77 11.65 8.34
CA VAL A 68 -1.34 11.11 9.56
C VAL A 68 -0.45 9.98 10.08
N GLN A 69 0.08 10.19 11.25
CA GLN A 69 0.99 9.27 11.94
C GLN A 69 0.54 9.10 13.39
N SER A 70 1.14 8.17 14.13
CA SER A 70 0.74 7.88 15.52
C SER A 70 0.86 9.08 16.45
N ASP A 71 1.81 9.96 16.22
CA ASP A 71 2.09 11.14 17.04
C ASP A 71 1.19 12.34 16.76
N ASN A 72 0.62 12.44 15.56
CA ASN A 72 -0.30 13.53 15.20
C ASN A 72 -1.74 13.07 14.90
N ARG A 73 -2.04 11.78 15.10
CA ARG A 73 -3.32 11.18 14.74
C ARG A 73 -4.52 11.94 15.30
N ASP A 74 -4.51 12.21 16.59
CA ASP A 74 -5.66 12.82 17.26
C ASP A 74 -5.92 14.25 16.77
N THR A 75 -4.87 15.01 16.49
CA THR A 75 -4.96 16.37 15.95
C THR A 75 -5.38 16.40 14.47
N GLN A 76 -4.98 15.41 13.69
CA GLN A 76 -5.30 15.33 12.26
C GLN A 76 -6.66 14.66 11.97
N MET A 77 -7.19 13.86 12.91
CA MET A 77 -8.40 13.09 12.70
C MET A 77 -9.65 13.93 12.35
N PRO A 78 -9.91 15.10 12.96
CA PRO A 78 -11.03 15.95 12.54
C PRO A 78 -10.92 16.38 11.08
N PHE A 79 -9.77 16.87 10.65
CA PHE A 79 -9.51 17.31 9.27
C PHE A 79 -9.60 16.13 8.28
N LEU A 80 -9.11 14.97 8.67
CA LEU A 80 -9.22 13.76 7.85
C LEU A 80 -10.68 13.39 7.61
N LYS A 81 -11.53 13.40 8.63
CA LYS A 81 -12.96 13.10 8.51
C LYS A 81 -13.69 14.11 7.60
N GLU A 82 -13.43 15.40 7.78
CA GLU A 82 -14.02 16.46 6.94
C GLU A 82 -13.68 16.30 5.47
N ASN A 83 -12.47 15.81 5.18
CA ASN A 83 -11.95 15.74 3.81
C ASN A 83 -12.16 14.37 3.14
N PHE A 84 -12.15 13.26 3.89
CA PHE A 84 -12.09 11.91 3.33
C PHE A 84 -13.26 11.00 3.72
N ASP A 85 -14.07 11.34 4.74
CA ASP A 85 -15.23 10.53 5.13
C ASP A 85 -16.49 10.98 4.37
N ALA A 86 -17.04 10.12 3.51
CA ALA A 86 -18.26 10.42 2.76
C ALA A 86 -19.50 10.49 3.68
N ASN A 87 -19.46 9.87 4.86
CA ASN A 87 -20.54 9.85 5.86
C ASN A 87 -20.37 10.95 6.91
N TYR A 88 -19.39 11.84 6.78
CA TYR A 88 -19.25 12.97 7.69
C TYR A 88 -20.49 13.85 7.67
N LYS A 89 -21.06 14.11 8.87
CA LYS A 89 -22.34 14.84 9.03
C LYS A 89 -22.21 16.36 8.99
N GLY A 90 -20.98 16.87 9.15
CA GLY A 90 -20.69 18.30 9.05
C GLY A 90 -20.39 18.75 7.61
N ASP A 91 -19.89 19.95 7.46
CA ASP A 91 -19.47 20.50 6.15
C ASP A 91 -18.25 19.75 5.62
N LYS A 92 -18.44 19.06 4.51
CA LYS A 92 -17.35 18.35 3.82
C LYS A 92 -16.43 19.34 3.14
N LYS A 93 -15.13 19.20 3.38
CA LYS A 93 -14.09 20.05 2.83
C LYS A 93 -13.30 19.38 1.70
N ASN A 94 -12.53 20.18 0.98
CA ASN A 94 -11.60 19.76 -0.06
C ASN A 94 -10.25 20.49 0.08
N ASP A 95 -9.83 20.67 1.33
CA ASP A 95 -8.55 21.29 1.66
C ASP A 95 -7.39 20.34 1.37
N TYR A 96 -7.68 19.03 1.46
CA TYR A 96 -6.70 17.96 1.23
C TYR A 96 -7.21 16.98 0.17
N ASN A 97 -6.31 16.63 -0.75
CA ASN A 97 -6.54 15.65 -1.81
C ASN A 97 -5.71 14.38 -1.60
N ILE A 98 -4.57 14.50 -0.93
CA ILE A 98 -3.63 13.42 -0.70
C ILE A 98 -3.47 13.25 0.80
N VAL A 99 -3.66 12.04 1.30
CA VAL A 99 -3.26 11.66 2.65
C VAL A 99 -2.13 10.63 2.58
N ILE A 100 -1.05 10.90 3.31
CA ILE A 100 0.08 9.98 3.46
C ILE A 100 0.06 9.48 4.89
N SER A 101 0.09 8.16 5.08
CA SER A 101 0.00 7.57 6.40
C SER A 101 0.81 6.28 6.52
N THR A 102 1.14 5.94 7.74
CA THR A 102 1.55 4.60 8.11
C THR A 102 0.32 3.74 8.44
N GLU A 103 0.51 2.56 9.01
CA GLU A 103 -0.58 1.64 9.41
C GLU A 103 -1.62 2.27 10.37
N VAL A 104 -1.35 3.45 10.91
CA VAL A 104 -2.26 4.12 11.87
C VAL A 104 -3.64 4.40 11.29
N LEU A 105 -3.78 4.51 9.98
CA LEU A 105 -5.06 4.66 9.29
C LEU A 105 -5.66 3.32 8.80
N ALA A 106 -4.96 2.20 8.98
CA ALA A 106 -5.51 0.89 8.66
C ALA A 106 -6.71 0.52 9.58
N GLU A 107 -6.91 1.27 10.69
CA GLU A 107 -8.00 1.02 11.63
C GLU A 107 -8.74 2.32 12.03
N GLY A 108 -10.03 2.18 12.28
CA GLY A 108 -10.84 3.21 12.96
C GLY A 108 -11.26 4.42 12.13
N VAL A 109 -11.02 4.46 10.81
CA VAL A 109 -11.37 5.59 9.95
C VAL A 109 -12.08 5.18 8.68
N ASN A 110 -12.82 6.11 8.09
CA ASN A 110 -13.44 5.98 6.79
C ASN A 110 -12.74 6.92 5.81
N LEU A 111 -12.28 6.37 4.69
CA LEU A 111 -11.55 7.12 3.65
C LEU A 111 -12.26 7.01 2.29
N HIS A 112 -13.55 6.73 2.30
CA HIS A 112 -14.34 6.33 1.14
C HIS A 112 -14.82 7.49 0.24
N ARG A 113 -14.28 8.70 0.43
CA ARG A 113 -14.22 9.74 -0.60
C ARG A 113 -12.98 9.60 -1.50
N ALA A 114 -11.96 8.86 -1.07
CA ALA A 114 -10.89 8.43 -1.96
C ALA A 114 -11.29 7.14 -2.68
N ASN A 115 -10.81 6.96 -3.90
CA ASN A 115 -10.96 5.71 -4.64
C ASN A 115 -9.63 5.20 -5.20
N VAL A 116 -8.53 5.87 -4.87
CA VAL A 116 -7.17 5.45 -5.24
C VAL A 116 -6.36 5.19 -3.98
N ILE A 117 -5.78 4.01 -3.90
CA ILE A 117 -4.87 3.58 -2.84
C ILE A 117 -3.50 3.32 -3.45
N VAL A 118 -2.48 3.89 -2.85
CA VAL A 118 -1.08 3.63 -3.20
C VAL A 118 -0.39 2.99 -2.02
N ASN A 119 0.07 1.76 -2.19
CA ASN A 119 0.98 1.13 -1.24
C ASN A 119 2.40 1.43 -1.72
N TYR A 120 2.96 2.55 -1.26
CA TYR A 120 4.32 2.94 -1.61
C TYR A 120 5.33 1.91 -1.11
N ASP A 121 5.06 1.34 0.06
CA ASP A 121 5.70 0.13 0.54
C ASP A 121 4.62 -0.95 0.68
N THR A 122 4.69 -1.96 -0.18
CA THR A 122 3.72 -3.06 -0.15
C THR A 122 3.97 -3.93 1.07
N PRO A 123 2.96 -4.12 1.95
CA PRO A 123 3.14 -4.88 3.17
C PRO A 123 3.32 -6.38 2.87
N TRP A 124 4.19 -7.03 3.63
CA TRP A 124 4.37 -8.50 3.59
C TRP A 124 3.11 -9.27 4.02
N ASN A 125 2.26 -8.62 4.80
CA ASN A 125 1.05 -9.22 5.35
C ASN A 125 -0.17 -8.79 4.53
N SER A 126 -0.77 -9.74 3.84
CA SER A 126 -1.98 -9.53 3.05
C SER A 126 -3.16 -9.00 3.88
N THR A 127 -3.25 -9.36 5.17
CA THR A 127 -4.28 -8.84 6.07
C THR A 127 -4.17 -7.32 6.21
N ARG A 128 -2.96 -6.78 6.30
CA ARG A 128 -2.74 -5.32 6.32
C ARG A 128 -3.21 -4.66 5.03
N LEU A 129 -2.89 -5.28 3.89
CA LEU A 129 -3.35 -4.76 2.60
C LEU A 129 -4.89 -4.72 2.54
N MET A 130 -5.55 -5.80 2.97
CA MET A 130 -7.01 -5.85 3.03
C MET A 130 -7.61 -4.83 4.02
N GLN A 131 -6.96 -4.60 5.15
CA GLN A 131 -7.37 -3.55 6.09
C GLN A 131 -7.28 -2.16 5.46
N ARG A 132 -6.20 -1.85 4.73
CA ARG A 132 -6.03 -0.59 3.99
C ARG A 132 -7.14 -0.42 2.94
N ILE A 133 -7.40 -1.44 2.14
CA ILE A 133 -8.46 -1.45 1.12
C ILE A 133 -9.83 -1.23 1.78
N GLY A 134 -10.12 -1.94 2.85
CA GLY A 134 -11.39 -1.82 3.59
C GLY A 134 -11.64 -0.44 4.23
N ARG A 135 -10.66 0.48 4.25
CA ARG A 135 -10.90 1.89 4.65
C ARG A 135 -11.49 2.72 3.53
N VAL A 136 -11.18 2.38 2.29
CA VAL A 136 -11.63 3.07 1.09
C VAL A 136 -12.84 2.37 0.48
N ASN A 137 -12.77 1.05 0.32
CA ASN A 137 -13.88 0.23 -0.19
C ASN A 137 -14.89 -0.04 0.93
N ARG A 138 -15.89 0.82 1.05
CA ARG A 138 -16.94 0.71 2.08
C ARG A 138 -18.30 1.07 1.53
N ILE A 139 -19.34 0.58 2.20
CA ILE A 139 -20.73 1.00 1.95
C ILE A 139 -20.82 2.51 2.12
N GLY A 140 -21.33 3.20 1.09
CA GLY A 140 -21.38 4.66 1.04
C GLY A 140 -20.18 5.30 0.34
N SER A 141 -19.30 4.52 -0.29
CA SER A 141 -18.25 5.04 -1.17
C SER A 141 -18.85 5.91 -2.27
N THR A 142 -18.18 7.03 -2.59
CA THR A 142 -18.59 7.92 -3.67
C THR A 142 -18.23 7.37 -5.04
N ALA A 143 -17.30 6.43 -5.12
CA ALA A 143 -16.86 5.78 -6.34
C ALA A 143 -17.35 4.33 -6.44
N LYS A 144 -17.59 3.86 -7.66
CA LYS A 144 -17.98 2.47 -7.94
C LYS A 144 -16.79 1.50 -7.91
N GLU A 145 -15.60 2.02 -8.20
CA GLU A 145 -14.37 1.26 -8.34
C GLU A 145 -13.28 1.84 -7.45
N VAL A 146 -12.45 0.98 -6.88
CA VAL A 146 -11.27 1.34 -6.10
C VAL A 146 -10.03 0.85 -6.83
N TYR A 147 -9.11 1.75 -7.11
CA TYR A 147 -7.86 1.47 -7.80
C TYR A 147 -6.75 1.32 -6.78
N ILE A 148 -6.00 0.23 -6.88
CA ILE A 148 -4.93 -0.11 -5.94
C ILE A 148 -3.61 -0.22 -6.68
N PHE A 149 -2.65 0.62 -6.29
CA PHE A 149 -1.31 0.65 -6.87
C PHE A 149 -0.31 0.15 -5.82
N ASN A 150 0.44 -0.88 -6.17
CA ASN A 150 1.41 -1.50 -5.29
C ASN A 150 2.81 -1.31 -5.85
N PHE A 151 3.70 -0.68 -5.07
CA PHE A 151 5.12 -0.62 -5.39
C PHE A 151 5.83 -1.81 -4.75
N PHE A 152 6.30 -2.71 -5.58
CA PHE A 152 7.10 -3.85 -5.14
C PHE A 152 8.59 -3.51 -5.14
N PRO A 153 9.42 -4.26 -4.39
CA PRO A 153 10.86 -4.17 -4.51
C PRO A 153 11.31 -4.41 -5.94
N THR A 154 12.53 -3.97 -6.28
CA THR A 154 13.13 -4.25 -7.59
C THR A 154 13.21 -5.77 -7.81
N SER A 155 13.20 -6.22 -9.08
CA SER A 155 13.25 -7.63 -9.45
C SER A 155 14.38 -8.39 -8.72
N LYS A 156 15.57 -7.82 -8.65
CA LYS A 156 16.72 -8.44 -7.95
C LYS A 156 16.46 -8.70 -6.45
N VAL A 157 15.79 -7.77 -5.76
CA VAL A 157 15.42 -7.96 -4.35
C VAL A 157 14.21 -8.87 -4.24
N ASN A 158 13.29 -8.81 -5.19
CA ASN A 158 12.12 -9.67 -5.21
C ASN A 158 12.49 -11.14 -5.45
N ASP A 159 13.49 -11.42 -6.30
CA ASP A 159 14.01 -12.77 -6.52
C ASP A 159 14.56 -13.40 -5.22
N ASP A 160 15.23 -12.58 -4.39
CA ASP A 160 15.77 -13.05 -3.10
C ASP A 160 14.70 -13.33 -2.05
N ILE A 161 13.60 -12.56 -2.04
CA ILE A 161 12.58 -12.61 -0.98
C ILE A 161 11.22 -13.11 -1.44
N GLU A 162 11.01 -13.25 -2.75
CA GLU A 162 9.74 -13.66 -3.37
C GLU A 162 8.51 -12.90 -2.82
N LEU A 163 8.70 -11.64 -2.45
CA LEU A 163 7.67 -10.84 -1.79
C LEU A 163 6.41 -10.69 -2.65
N GLU A 164 6.60 -10.40 -3.92
CA GLU A 164 5.50 -10.21 -4.86
C GLU A 164 4.67 -11.48 -5.00
N LYS A 165 5.33 -12.62 -5.24
CA LYS A 165 4.69 -13.94 -5.35
C LYS A 165 3.91 -14.27 -4.07
N LYS A 166 4.53 -14.11 -2.91
CA LYS A 166 3.89 -14.40 -1.61
C LYS A 166 2.73 -13.48 -1.30
N ALA A 167 2.83 -12.18 -1.63
CA ALA A 167 1.74 -11.22 -1.44
C ALA A 167 0.55 -11.57 -2.34
N LYS A 168 0.80 -11.87 -3.62
CA LYS A 168 -0.23 -12.25 -4.59
C LYS A 168 -0.90 -13.56 -4.19
N MET A 169 -0.15 -14.59 -3.81
CA MET A 169 -0.70 -15.88 -3.36
C MET A 169 -1.65 -15.72 -2.16
N LYS A 170 -1.26 -14.92 -1.16
CA LYS A 170 -2.09 -14.69 0.03
C LYS A 170 -3.36 -13.92 -0.31
N LEU A 171 -3.28 -12.94 -1.20
CA LEU A 171 -4.46 -12.21 -1.66
C LEU A 171 -5.39 -13.10 -2.46
N PHE A 172 -4.84 -13.97 -3.29
CA PHE A 172 -5.62 -14.95 -4.04
C PHE A 172 -6.37 -15.92 -3.11
N ALA A 173 -5.68 -16.44 -2.11
CA ALA A 173 -6.32 -17.30 -1.09
C ALA A 173 -7.43 -16.57 -0.33
N PHE A 174 -7.27 -15.27 -0.11
CA PHE A 174 -8.28 -14.44 0.55
C PHE A 174 -9.51 -14.21 -0.36
N HIS A 175 -9.29 -14.00 -1.67
CA HIS A 175 -10.38 -13.92 -2.67
C HIS A 175 -11.18 -15.21 -2.74
N ALA A 176 -10.50 -16.34 -2.84
CA ALA A 176 -11.15 -17.64 -2.88
C ALA A 176 -11.99 -17.94 -1.62
N ALA A 177 -11.58 -17.37 -0.49
CA ALA A 177 -12.28 -17.55 0.79
C ALA A 177 -13.48 -16.60 0.99
N LEU A 178 -13.45 -15.40 0.39
CA LEU A 178 -14.45 -14.33 0.62
C LEU A 178 -15.41 -14.10 -0.54
N GLY A 179 -15.22 -14.77 -1.69
CA GLY A 179 -16.05 -14.64 -2.89
C GLY A 179 -15.48 -13.67 -3.94
N GLU A 180 -15.98 -13.82 -5.17
CA GLU A 180 -15.40 -13.27 -6.40
C GLU A 180 -15.57 -11.75 -6.61
N ASP A 181 -16.27 -11.04 -5.74
CA ASP A 181 -16.64 -9.63 -5.96
C ASP A 181 -15.53 -8.59 -5.72
N SER A 182 -14.32 -9.02 -5.38
CA SER A 182 -13.23 -8.12 -5.05
C SER A 182 -11.94 -8.46 -5.80
N GLN A 183 -11.92 -8.21 -7.10
CA GLN A 183 -10.70 -8.33 -7.91
C GLN A 183 -9.69 -7.25 -7.50
N ILE A 184 -8.58 -7.66 -6.88
CA ILE A 184 -7.55 -6.75 -6.32
C ILE A 184 -6.36 -6.61 -7.29
N TYR A 185 -6.23 -7.53 -8.24
CA TYR A 185 -5.21 -7.55 -9.29
C TYR A 185 -5.85 -7.59 -10.68
N SER A 186 -5.07 -7.21 -11.70
CA SER A 186 -5.54 -7.20 -13.08
C SER A 186 -5.88 -8.61 -13.60
N THR A 187 -6.76 -8.67 -14.60
CA THR A 187 -7.23 -9.90 -15.25
C THR A 187 -6.13 -10.74 -15.90
N ASP A 188 -4.95 -10.16 -16.12
CA ASP A 188 -3.80 -10.86 -16.71
C ASP A 188 -3.05 -11.75 -15.69
N GLU A 189 -3.46 -11.71 -14.42
CA GLU A 189 -2.87 -12.49 -13.35
C GLU A 189 -3.68 -13.78 -13.14
N ASN A 190 -3.39 -14.78 -13.95
CA ASN A 190 -4.04 -16.10 -13.86
C ASN A 190 -3.49 -16.87 -12.63
N PRO A 191 -4.35 -17.47 -11.76
CA PRO A 191 -3.91 -18.27 -10.60
C PRO A 191 -2.92 -19.36 -10.95
N GLU A 192 -3.07 -19.95 -12.13
CA GLU A 192 -2.18 -20.99 -12.65
C GLU A 192 -0.75 -20.51 -12.89
N SER A 193 -0.56 -19.19 -13.17
CA SER A 193 0.76 -18.62 -13.41
C SER A 193 1.58 -18.41 -12.14
N PHE A 194 0.95 -18.52 -10.96
CA PHE A 194 1.60 -18.29 -9.66
C PHE A 194 2.04 -19.57 -8.96
N GLY A 195 1.89 -20.75 -9.58
CA GLY A 195 2.29 -22.01 -8.98
C GLY A 195 1.54 -22.34 -7.68
N LEU A 196 0.28 -21.88 -7.53
CA LEU A 196 -0.56 -22.17 -6.36
C LEU A 196 -0.80 -23.67 -6.18
N PHE A 197 -0.67 -24.43 -7.26
CA PHE A 197 -0.84 -25.89 -7.32
C PHE A 197 0.47 -26.62 -7.60
N ASP A 198 1.59 -25.91 -7.64
CA ASP A 198 2.91 -26.54 -7.80
C ASP A 198 3.27 -27.35 -6.53
N LYS A 199 3.47 -28.63 -6.70
CA LYS A 199 3.91 -29.54 -5.62
C LYS A 199 5.22 -29.12 -4.97
N ASP A 200 6.09 -28.42 -5.70
CA ASP A 200 7.39 -27.95 -5.24
C ASP A 200 7.29 -26.93 -4.08
N VAL A 201 6.20 -26.13 -4.03
CA VAL A 201 5.97 -25.18 -2.92
C VAL A 201 5.57 -25.92 -1.64
N ASP A 202 4.89 -27.04 -1.75
CA ASP A 202 4.52 -27.89 -0.62
C ASP A 202 5.72 -28.69 -0.10
N GLU A 203 6.62 -29.15 -0.97
CA GLU A 203 7.82 -29.89 -0.58
C GLU A 203 8.80 -29.01 0.21
N GLU A 204 9.04 -27.77 -0.22
CA GLU A 204 9.93 -26.84 0.51
C GLU A 204 9.35 -26.42 1.87
N ARG A 205 8.03 -26.32 1.96
CA ARG A 205 7.31 -26.05 3.20
C ARG A 205 7.36 -27.25 4.14
N ASP A 206 7.25 -28.45 3.60
CA ASP A 206 7.37 -29.71 4.33
C ASP A 206 8.79 -29.93 4.86
N GLU A 207 9.83 -29.60 4.11
CA GLU A 207 11.22 -29.68 4.56
C GLU A 207 11.51 -28.72 5.71
N LYS A 208 11.08 -27.47 5.63
CA LYS A 208 11.21 -26.50 6.73
C LYS A 208 10.45 -26.94 7.97
N LEU A 209 9.25 -27.49 7.78
CA LEU A 209 8.44 -28.01 8.88
C LEU A 209 9.08 -29.24 9.51
N ARG A 210 9.62 -30.19 8.71
CA ARG A 210 10.38 -31.36 9.15
C ARG A 210 11.63 -30.96 9.92
N TYR A 211 12.37 -29.97 9.42
CA TYR A 211 13.57 -29.44 10.08
C TYR A 211 13.24 -28.80 11.43
N LEU A 212 12.17 -28.03 11.53
CA LEU A 212 11.70 -27.44 12.78
C LEU A 212 11.18 -28.50 13.77
N MET A 213 10.52 -29.55 13.30
CA MET A 213 10.09 -30.68 14.12
C MET A 213 11.28 -31.46 14.64
N TRP A 214 12.27 -31.68 13.79
CA TRP A 214 13.52 -32.35 14.19
C TRP A 214 14.29 -31.54 15.25
N LEU A 215 14.42 -30.23 15.09
CA LEU A 215 15.03 -29.34 16.10
C LEU A 215 14.29 -29.37 17.44
N ARG A 216 12.96 -29.52 17.44
CA ARG A 216 12.17 -29.66 18.68
C ARG A 216 12.40 -31.00 19.40
N GLN A 217 12.78 -32.04 18.69
CA GLN A 217 13.07 -33.35 19.28
C GLN A 217 14.50 -33.45 19.87
N LEU A 218 15.37 -32.48 19.57
CA LEU A 218 16.74 -32.40 20.10
C LEU A 218 16.81 -31.71 21.49
N LYS A 219 15.69 -31.35 22.09
CA LYS A 219 15.57 -30.89 23.48
C LYS A 219 15.03 -31.99 24.34
#